data_b13a92881008c85ccc2141ca581728ff
#
_entry.id   b13a92881008c85ccc2141ca581728ff
#
_cell.length_a   1.000
_cell.length_b   1.000
_cell.length_c   1.000
_cell.angle_alpha   90.00
_cell.angle_beta   90.00
_cell.angle_gamma   90.00
#
_symmetry.space_group_name_H-M   'P 1'
#
loop_
_entity.id
_entity.type
_entity.pdbx_description
1 polymer ?
#
loop_
_entity_poly.entity_id
_entity_poly.type
_entity_poly.pdbx_seq_one_letter_code
_entity_poly.pdbx_strand_id
1 'polypeptide(L)'
;MNQEELAERLREHEGLTVEQREHILEMASSSPARKPGKGALNNVVTHFNSVKCGQLITLESHTVEHLFALTLELDPDVLGYFPQVACKGVRLGSHVRSGTLDFLVVRTRRVELVECKAASARDSLLTAKSGEWIDVDGNLQNLAYGPWARQRGMEHVLWLSPSRVDTPLRNLQVIYNEVRMVPADAAQVLGRRIHAHLADGPKSLDWMIETIEGFNLSQAALLLGTRWAFGPVEHVPLTDTSNFFLTLSQAQAIEIGSNFFEVARHSRNQLNSAFATATLVDATHAEKRLALIQSAHAKGTAVPKHLRGVARNVAEARSRGENELEQCLTRFHASGNRMSRLTPVQEKRTAEAIRAYAAGKYSQKKDAYAALKEACESDGESPQSRQAFERRLADPRLELRKVLATQGMRGYQKQRPRSDARDRSGTALAKHAVLHVDSTKVDVRVVRDDGMSASAESPLIYLGTDEATDLPMAHS
;
A
#
# COMPACT_ATOMS: atom_id res chain seq x y z
N MET A 1 2.00 -17.05 18.50
CA MET A 1 2.11 -18.54 18.64
C MET A 1 3.57 -18.92 18.84
N ASN A 2 3.91 -19.56 19.94
CA ASN A 2 5.25 -20.08 20.19
C ASN A 2 5.41 -21.49 19.57
N GLN A 3 6.63 -22.08 19.65
CA GLN A 3 6.90 -23.38 19.03
C GLN A 3 6.17 -24.55 19.68
N GLU A 4 5.97 -24.51 21.00
CA GLU A 4 5.25 -25.56 21.72
C GLU A 4 3.78 -25.55 21.34
N GLU A 5 3.17 -24.37 21.30
CA GLU A 5 1.79 -24.18 20.86
C GLU A 5 1.61 -24.61 19.40
N LEU A 6 2.56 -24.27 18.51
CA LEU A 6 2.53 -24.72 17.12
C LEU A 6 2.61 -26.26 17.03
N ALA A 7 3.51 -26.89 17.81
CA ALA A 7 3.65 -28.34 17.82
C ALA A 7 2.38 -29.03 18.31
N GLU A 8 1.70 -28.47 19.31
CA GLU A 8 0.41 -28.97 19.80
C GLU A 8 -0.67 -28.88 18.71
N ARG A 9 -0.81 -27.70 18.10
CA ARG A 9 -1.77 -27.48 16.99
C ARG A 9 -1.53 -28.40 15.81
N LEU A 10 -0.28 -28.61 15.41
CA LEU A 10 0.06 -29.54 14.32
C LEU A 10 -0.24 -31.01 14.67
N ARG A 11 -0.24 -31.39 15.95
CA ARG A 11 -0.68 -32.74 16.37
C ARG A 11 -2.18 -32.97 16.15
N GLU A 12 -2.97 -31.92 16.29
CA GLU A 12 -4.43 -31.96 16.06
C GLU A 12 -4.77 -31.98 14.54
N HIS A 13 -3.81 -31.67 13.66
CA HIS A 13 -4.05 -31.75 12.21
C HIS A 13 -4.12 -33.21 11.75
N GLU A 14 -5.32 -33.66 11.44
CA GLU A 14 -5.56 -34.94 10.80
C GLU A 14 -4.92 -34.96 9.39
N GLY A 15 -4.18 -36.03 9.07
CA GLY A 15 -3.58 -36.23 7.75
C GLY A 15 -2.13 -35.78 7.61
N LEU A 16 -1.52 -35.12 8.60
CA LEU A 16 -0.08 -34.85 8.60
C LEU A 16 0.69 -36.01 9.22
N THR A 17 1.72 -36.51 8.54
CA THR A 17 2.67 -37.48 9.11
C THR A 17 3.58 -36.80 10.14
N VAL A 18 4.28 -37.60 10.96
CA VAL A 18 5.25 -37.10 11.95
C VAL A 18 6.35 -36.29 11.25
N GLU A 19 6.89 -36.82 10.16
CA GLU A 19 7.94 -36.15 9.36
C GLU A 19 7.48 -34.81 8.78
N GLN A 20 6.23 -34.73 8.32
CA GLN A 20 5.65 -33.50 7.81
C GLN A 20 5.49 -32.44 8.90
N ARG A 21 5.06 -32.84 10.09
CA ARG A 21 4.94 -31.94 11.26
C ARG A 21 6.30 -31.41 11.68
N GLU A 22 7.32 -32.26 11.77
CA GLU A 22 8.69 -31.88 12.11
C GLU A 22 9.25 -30.89 11.08
N HIS A 23 9.03 -31.13 9.79
CA HIS A 23 9.45 -30.24 8.72
C HIS A 23 8.77 -28.86 8.82
N ILE A 24 7.48 -28.81 9.08
CA ILE A 24 6.73 -27.54 9.26
C ILE A 24 7.28 -26.78 10.48
N LEU A 25 7.55 -27.48 11.59
CA LEU A 25 8.15 -26.90 12.80
C LEU A 25 9.57 -26.33 12.50
N GLU A 26 10.39 -27.05 11.75
CA GLU A 26 11.71 -26.57 11.34
C GLU A 26 11.61 -25.30 10.49
N MET A 27 10.69 -25.28 9.52
CA MET A 27 10.46 -24.09 8.68
C MET A 27 10.00 -22.88 9.50
N ALA A 28 9.06 -23.09 10.41
CA ALA A 28 8.57 -22.03 11.29
C ALA A 28 9.68 -21.50 12.23
N SER A 29 10.50 -22.39 12.80
CA SER A 29 11.58 -22.01 13.73
C SER A 29 12.72 -21.24 13.03
N SER A 30 12.93 -21.49 11.74
CA SER A 30 13.94 -20.79 10.93
C SER A 30 13.45 -19.49 10.30
N SER A 31 12.19 -19.10 10.57
CA SER A 31 11.61 -17.82 10.09
C SER A 31 12.05 -16.65 10.99
N PRO A 32 12.37 -15.47 10.41
CA PRO A 32 12.55 -15.22 9.00
C PRO A 32 13.87 -15.75 8.45
N ALA A 33 13.84 -16.48 7.35
CA ALA A 33 15.02 -17.08 6.73
C ALA A 33 16.01 -16.06 6.16
N ARG A 34 15.59 -14.83 5.95
CA ARG A 34 16.42 -13.71 5.54
C ARG A 34 16.01 -12.44 6.27
N LYS A 35 16.98 -11.52 6.46
CA LYS A 35 16.69 -10.20 6.99
C LYS A 35 16.10 -9.34 5.88
N PRO A 36 14.84 -8.89 6.00
CA PRO A 36 14.23 -7.99 5.03
C PRO A 36 15.03 -6.69 4.86
N GLY A 37 15.00 -6.11 3.67
CA GLY A 37 15.55 -4.77 3.43
C GLY A 37 16.96 -4.69 2.88
N LYS A 38 17.64 -5.81 2.57
CA LYS A 38 18.92 -5.76 1.86
C LYS A 38 18.68 -5.83 0.34
N GLY A 39 18.72 -4.67 -0.33
CA GLY A 39 19.02 -4.61 -1.75
C GLY A 39 17.92 -4.20 -2.71
N ALA A 40 16.68 -3.93 -2.33
CA ALA A 40 15.66 -3.47 -3.26
C ALA A 40 15.36 -1.97 -3.05
N LEU A 41 15.66 -1.18 -4.06
CA LEU A 41 15.44 0.28 -4.10
C LEU A 41 13.98 0.71 -3.92
N ASN A 42 13.04 -0.20 -4.15
CA ASN A 42 11.60 0.07 -4.20
C ASN A 42 10.82 -0.60 -3.06
N ASN A 43 11.45 -1.38 -2.20
CA ASN A 43 10.75 -2.07 -1.11
C ASN A 43 10.71 -1.18 0.14
N VAL A 44 9.52 -0.83 0.55
CA VAL A 44 9.28 -0.17 1.84
C VAL A 44 9.11 -1.27 2.88
N VAL A 45 10.14 -1.46 3.71
CA VAL A 45 10.08 -2.39 4.83
C VAL A 45 9.08 -1.87 5.86
N THR A 46 8.15 -2.73 6.25
CA THR A 46 7.13 -2.44 7.25
C THR A 46 7.34 -3.33 8.47
N HIS A 47 7.31 -2.72 9.64
CA HIS A 47 7.27 -3.44 10.91
C HIS A 47 5.82 -3.56 11.37
N PHE A 48 5.39 -4.77 11.63
CA PHE A 48 4.02 -5.08 11.99
C PHE A 48 3.97 -5.90 13.27
N ASN A 49 3.24 -5.41 14.28
CA ASN A 49 3.08 -6.13 15.54
C ASN A 49 1.92 -7.11 15.42
N SER A 50 2.24 -8.39 15.21
CA SER A 50 1.27 -9.45 15.03
C SER A 50 0.84 -10.04 16.37
N VAL A 51 -0.46 -10.06 16.64
CA VAL A 51 -1.03 -10.74 17.82
C VAL A 51 -0.93 -12.26 17.66
N LYS A 52 -1.24 -12.78 16.47
CA LYS A 52 -1.19 -14.24 16.21
C LYS A 52 0.23 -14.81 16.25
N CYS A 53 1.21 -14.03 15.79
CA CYS A 53 2.61 -14.44 15.91
C CYS A 53 3.20 -14.17 17.30
N GLY A 54 2.57 -13.29 18.10
CA GLY A 54 3.06 -12.88 19.41
C GLY A 54 4.36 -12.06 19.35
N GLN A 55 4.70 -11.46 18.20
CA GLN A 55 5.96 -10.74 18.00
C GLN A 55 5.86 -9.68 16.89
N LEU A 56 6.84 -8.79 16.88
CA LEU A 56 7.05 -7.84 15.80
C LEU A 56 7.60 -8.59 14.58
N ILE A 57 6.88 -8.58 13.49
CA ILE A 57 7.33 -9.15 12.22
C ILE A 57 7.76 -8.05 11.24
N THR A 58 8.67 -8.40 10.34
CA THR A 58 9.17 -7.49 9.32
C THR A 58 8.75 -7.97 7.95
N LEU A 59 8.06 -7.11 7.21
CA LEU A 59 7.50 -7.36 5.89
C LEU A 59 8.26 -6.54 4.83
N GLU A 60 8.48 -7.12 3.65
CA GLU A 60 9.24 -6.47 2.57
C GLU A 60 8.37 -5.52 1.71
N SER A 61 7.04 -5.68 1.78
CA SER A 61 6.09 -4.85 1.05
C SER A 61 5.08 -4.23 1.99
N HIS A 62 5.03 -2.89 1.98
CA HIS A 62 4.04 -2.13 2.75
C HIS A 62 2.61 -2.35 2.25
N THR A 63 2.42 -2.62 0.97
CA THR A 63 1.08 -2.74 0.37
C THR A 63 0.61 -4.19 0.25
N VAL A 64 1.42 -5.08 -0.29
CA VAL A 64 1.00 -6.45 -0.62
C VAL A 64 1.10 -7.37 0.60
N GLU A 65 2.32 -7.54 1.17
CA GLU A 65 2.51 -8.42 2.32
C GLU A 65 1.82 -7.92 3.58
N HIS A 66 1.80 -6.58 3.80
CA HIS A 66 1.13 -6.01 4.95
C HIS A 66 -0.39 -6.19 4.87
N LEU A 67 -0.99 -5.94 3.69
CA LEU A 67 -2.41 -6.21 3.48
C LEU A 67 -2.75 -7.68 3.75
N PHE A 68 -1.92 -8.61 3.24
CA PHE A 68 -2.12 -10.02 3.49
C PHE A 68 -2.00 -10.37 4.99
N ALA A 69 -0.98 -9.86 5.68
CA ALA A 69 -0.81 -10.07 7.12
C ALA A 69 -2.03 -9.60 7.92
N LEU A 70 -2.62 -8.43 7.56
CA LEU A 70 -3.85 -7.94 8.19
C LEU A 70 -5.04 -8.88 7.94
N THR A 71 -5.17 -9.46 6.74
CA THR A 71 -6.21 -10.46 6.48
C THR A 71 -6.01 -11.72 7.33
N LEU A 72 -4.76 -12.14 7.52
CA LEU A 72 -4.45 -13.29 8.38
C LEU A 72 -4.79 -13.01 9.86
N GLU A 73 -4.51 -11.81 10.36
CA GLU A 73 -4.84 -11.42 11.73
C GLU A 73 -6.34 -11.47 12.00
N LEU A 74 -7.15 -11.03 11.04
CA LEU A 74 -8.60 -10.96 11.17
C LEU A 74 -9.34 -12.24 10.77
N ASP A 75 -8.63 -13.26 10.24
CA ASP A 75 -9.23 -14.52 9.86
C ASP A 75 -9.23 -15.52 11.03
N PRO A 76 -10.38 -15.90 11.60
CA PRO A 76 -10.45 -16.82 12.73
C PRO A 76 -9.95 -18.24 12.40
N ASP A 77 -9.92 -18.63 11.12
CA ASP A 77 -9.37 -19.93 10.69
C ASP A 77 -7.83 -19.96 10.76
N VAL A 78 -7.17 -18.82 10.79
CA VAL A 78 -5.72 -18.71 10.90
C VAL A 78 -5.30 -18.77 12.37
N LEU A 79 -4.59 -19.84 12.72
CA LEU A 79 -4.05 -20.04 14.07
C LEU A 79 -2.74 -19.26 14.27
N GLY A 80 -1.90 -19.19 13.24
CA GLY A 80 -0.66 -18.43 13.25
C GLY A 80 -0.01 -18.43 11.87
N TYR A 81 1.03 -17.61 11.71
CA TYR A 81 1.76 -17.54 10.46
C TYR A 81 3.22 -17.08 10.68
N PHE A 82 4.10 -17.42 9.74
CA PHE A 82 5.53 -17.17 9.83
C PHE A 82 6.01 -16.52 8.52
N PRO A 83 6.58 -15.30 8.58
CA PRO A 83 7.02 -14.60 7.36
C PRO A 83 8.37 -15.13 6.87
N GLN A 84 8.61 -15.02 5.57
CA GLN A 84 9.89 -15.27 4.91
C GLN A 84 10.47 -16.66 5.23
N VAL A 85 9.77 -17.72 4.82
CA VAL A 85 10.16 -19.10 5.10
C VAL A 85 11.05 -19.69 4.00
N ALA A 86 12.12 -20.39 4.39
CA ALA A 86 13.03 -21.03 3.47
C ALA A 86 12.46 -22.35 2.91
N CYS A 87 12.54 -22.50 1.58
CA CYS A 87 12.19 -23.72 0.86
C CYS A 87 13.45 -24.27 0.22
N LYS A 88 13.95 -25.42 0.71
CA LYS A 88 15.17 -26.05 0.21
C LYS A 88 14.83 -27.29 -0.66
N GLY A 89 15.61 -27.54 -1.69
CA GLY A 89 15.45 -28.72 -2.51
C GLY A 89 14.20 -28.72 -3.40
N VAL A 90 13.72 -27.53 -3.81
CA VAL A 90 12.59 -27.38 -4.73
C VAL A 90 13.03 -27.76 -6.14
N ARG A 91 12.32 -28.69 -6.77
CA ARG A 91 12.64 -29.20 -8.09
C ARG A 91 11.74 -28.60 -9.16
N LEU A 92 12.33 -28.16 -10.27
CA LEU A 92 11.65 -27.80 -11.51
C LEU A 92 12.36 -28.52 -12.67
N GLY A 93 11.77 -29.57 -13.19
CA GLY A 93 12.46 -30.47 -14.15
C GLY A 93 13.72 -31.07 -13.52
N SER A 94 14.87 -30.92 -14.19
CA SER A 94 16.19 -31.38 -13.72
C SER A 94 16.85 -30.42 -12.70
N HIS A 95 16.34 -29.21 -12.54
CA HIS A 95 16.95 -28.19 -11.68
C HIS A 95 16.46 -28.30 -10.25
N VAL A 96 17.40 -28.22 -9.30
CA VAL A 96 17.13 -28.13 -7.87
C VAL A 96 17.52 -26.74 -7.41
N ARG A 97 16.62 -26.06 -6.72
CA ARG A 97 16.85 -24.70 -6.19
C ARG A 97 16.38 -24.57 -4.74
N SER A 98 16.85 -23.54 -4.10
CA SER A 98 16.32 -23.06 -2.83
C SER A 98 15.73 -21.68 -3.04
N GLY A 99 14.66 -21.37 -2.33
CA GLY A 99 13.99 -20.06 -2.37
C GLY A 99 13.39 -19.69 -1.03
N THR A 100 12.80 -18.52 -0.96
CA THR A 100 12.04 -18.05 0.19
C THR A 100 10.64 -17.71 -0.29
N LEU A 101 9.63 -18.21 0.41
CA LEU A 101 8.23 -17.81 0.21
C LEU A 101 7.81 -16.82 1.30
N ASP A 102 6.80 -16.02 0.99
CA ASP A 102 6.45 -14.87 1.81
C ASP A 102 5.85 -15.27 3.16
N PHE A 103 5.02 -16.33 3.19
CA PHE A 103 4.43 -16.81 4.44
C PHE A 103 4.25 -18.34 4.49
N LEU A 104 4.44 -18.88 5.68
CA LEU A 104 3.88 -20.16 6.11
C LEU A 104 2.68 -19.85 6.99
N VAL A 105 1.48 -20.31 6.63
CA VAL A 105 0.23 -20.04 7.32
C VAL A 105 -0.34 -21.33 7.88
N VAL A 106 -0.59 -21.37 9.18
CA VAL A 106 -1.21 -22.50 9.87
C VAL A 106 -2.68 -22.17 10.12
N ARG A 107 -3.56 -22.90 9.46
CA ARG A 107 -5.01 -22.81 9.62
C ARG A 107 -5.52 -23.97 10.46
N THR A 108 -6.77 -23.94 10.83
CA THR A 108 -7.40 -25.02 11.64
C THR A 108 -7.34 -26.40 10.97
N ARG A 109 -7.38 -26.48 9.62
CA ARG A 109 -7.45 -27.75 8.89
C ARG A 109 -6.36 -27.96 7.85
N ARG A 110 -5.52 -26.96 7.55
CA ARG A 110 -4.48 -27.05 6.54
C ARG A 110 -3.32 -26.12 6.86
N VAL A 111 -2.20 -26.41 6.23
CA VAL A 111 -1.01 -25.55 6.28
C VAL A 111 -0.72 -25.05 4.87
N GLU A 112 -0.53 -23.77 4.73
CA GLU A 112 -0.32 -23.10 3.43
C GLU A 112 1.07 -22.47 3.35
N LEU A 113 1.71 -22.63 2.19
CA LEU A 113 2.86 -21.86 1.78
C LEU A 113 2.41 -20.80 0.79
N VAL A 114 2.51 -19.54 1.17
CA VAL A 114 1.92 -18.44 0.40
C VAL A 114 3.00 -17.58 -0.24
N GLU A 115 2.83 -17.32 -1.52
CA GLU A 115 3.54 -16.28 -2.27
C GLU A 115 2.56 -15.13 -2.52
N CYS A 116 2.94 -13.91 -2.12
CA CYS A 116 2.13 -12.71 -2.25
C CYS A 116 2.58 -11.88 -3.45
N LYS A 117 1.66 -11.53 -4.34
CA LYS A 117 1.95 -10.69 -5.50
C LYS A 117 0.86 -9.62 -5.68
N ALA A 118 1.25 -8.51 -6.31
CA ALA A 118 0.27 -7.54 -6.77
C ALA A 118 -0.60 -8.15 -7.89
N ALA A 119 -1.87 -7.75 -7.96
CA ALA A 119 -2.79 -8.22 -9.01
C ALA A 119 -2.21 -8.04 -10.44
N SER A 120 -1.47 -6.96 -10.67
CA SER A 120 -0.81 -6.67 -11.94
C SER A 120 0.31 -7.65 -12.32
N ALA A 121 0.77 -8.49 -11.39
CA ALA A 121 1.82 -9.47 -11.67
C ALA A 121 1.30 -10.74 -12.38
N ARG A 122 -0.03 -10.97 -12.43
CA ARG A 122 -0.63 -12.19 -13.00
C ARG A 122 -0.10 -12.52 -14.39
N ASP A 123 -0.22 -11.57 -15.33
CA ASP A 123 0.16 -11.79 -16.71
C ASP A 123 1.68 -11.98 -16.88
N SER A 124 2.45 -11.26 -16.06
CA SER A 124 3.91 -11.39 -16.08
C SER A 124 4.39 -12.75 -15.55
N LEU A 125 3.68 -13.36 -14.59
CA LEU A 125 4.00 -14.71 -14.11
C LEU A 125 3.81 -15.75 -15.20
N LEU A 126 2.75 -15.64 -16.00
CA LEU A 126 2.46 -16.56 -17.11
C LEU A 126 3.43 -16.39 -18.29
N THR A 127 3.85 -15.15 -18.58
CA THR A 127 4.69 -14.87 -19.76
C THR A 127 6.18 -14.95 -19.46
N ALA A 128 6.66 -14.28 -18.40
CA ALA A 128 8.09 -14.19 -18.11
C ALA A 128 8.66 -15.44 -17.45
N LYS A 129 7.82 -16.24 -16.79
CA LYS A 129 8.19 -17.52 -16.17
C LYS A 129 7.38 -18.66 -16.77
N SER A 130 7.23 -18.65 -18.10
CA SER A 130 6.59 -19.73 -18.84
C SER A 130 7.27 -21.06 -18.52
N GLY A 131 6.48 -22.06 -18.11
CA GLY A 131 6.99 -23.34 -17.62
C GLY A 131 7.19 -23.45 -16.11
N GLU A 132 7.05 -22.37 -15.35
CA GLU A 132 7.00 -22.42 -13.88
C GLU A 132 5.57 -22.23 -13.34
N TRP A 133 4.77 -21.44 -14.06
CA TRP A 133 3.39 -21.14 -13.69
C TRP A 133 2.42 -21.58 -14.79
N ILE A 134 1.32 -22.20 -14.39
CA ILE A 134 0.21 -22.55 -15.27
C ILE A 134 -1.10 -21.98 -14.72
N ASP A 135 -2.02 -21.65 -15.62
CA ASP A 135 -3.39 -21.28 -15.27
C ASP A 135 -4.27 -22.53 -15.36
N VAL A 136 -4.89 -22.90 -14.24
CA VAL A 136 -5.86 -23.99 -14.16
C VAL A 136 -7.17 -23.40 -13.67
N ASP A 137 -8.14 -23.30 -14.54
CA ASP A 137 -9.49 -22.77 -14.25
C ASP A 137 -9.46 -21.39 -13.55
N GLY A 138 -8.61 -20.49 -14.02
CA GLY A 138 -8.45 -19.16 -13.46
C GLY A 138 -7.52 -19.06 -12.25
N ASN A 139 -6.99 -20.17 -11.75
CA ASN A 139 -6.05 -20.24 -10.63
C ASN A 139 -4.63 -20.51 -11.09
N LEU A 140 -3.70 -19.63 -10.72
CA LEU A 140 -2.29 -19.82 -11.04
C LEU A 140 -1.66 -20.86 -10.11
N GLN A 141 -1.09 -21.90 -10.68
CA GLN A 141 -0.39 -22.95 -9.96
C GLN A 141 1.10 -22.93 -10.30
N ASN A 142 1.96 -23.02 -9.28
CA ASN A 142 3.39 -23.13 -9.45
C ASN A 142 3.81 -24.60 -9.57
N LEU A 143 4.43 -24.97 -10.67
CA LEU A 143 4.83 -26.36 -10.99
C LEU A 143 6.00 -26.88 -10.15
N ALA A 144 6.76 -25.99 -9.51
CA ALA A 144 7.85 -26.37 -8.62
C ALA A 144 7.39 -26.42 -7.14
N TYR A 145 6.84 -25.30 -6.65
CA TYR A 145 6.46 -25.20 -5.25
C TYR A 145 5.18 -25.97 -4.90
N GLY A 146 4.23 -26.12 -5.83
CA GLY A 146 3.00 -26.89 -5.60
C GLY A 146 3.26 -28.35 -5.23
N PRO A 147 3.94 -29.14 -6.06
CA PRO A 147 4.31 -30.53 -5.73
C PRO A 147 5.21 -30.64 -4.49
N TRP A 148 6.18 -29.71 -4.34
CA TRP A 148 7.10 -29.70 -3.22
C TRP A 148 6.36 -29.51 -1.87
N ALA A 149 5.39 -28.60 -1.84
CA ALA A 149 4.57 -28.33 -0.67
C ALA A 149 3.68 -29.52 -0.32
N ARG A 150 2.97 -30.08 -1.33
CA ARG A 150 2.09 -31.27 -1.13
C ARG A 150 2.84 -32.47 -0.55
N GLN A 151 4.05 -32.74 -1.03
CA GLN A 151 4.88 -33.81 -0.46
C GLN A 151 5.14 -33.61 1.04
N ARG A 152 5.12 -32.34 1.52
CA ARG A 152 5.37 -31.97 2.93
C ARG A 152 4.12 -31.66 3.73
N GLY A 153 2.95 -32.07 3.23
CA GLY A 153 1.67 -31.86 3.91
C GLY A 153 1.15 -30.43 3.87
N MET A 154 1.63 -29.62 2.91
CA MET A 154 1.25 -28.22 2.76
C MET A 154 0.63 -27.95 1.39
N GLU A 155 -0.14 -26.89 1.30
CA GLU A 155 -0.66 -26.34 0.05
C GLU A 155 0.15 -25.11 -0.37
N HIS A 156 0.54 -25.02 -1.65
CA HIS A 156 1.13 -23.79 -2.19
C HIS A 156 0.01 -22.90 -2.71
N VAL A 157 -0.02 -21.66 -2.24
CA VAL A 157 -1.04 -20.65 -2.57
C VAL A 157 -0.37 -19.42 -3.14
N LEU A 158 -0.81 -18.96 -4.31
CA LEU A 158 -0.53 -17.61 -4.79
C LEU A 158 -1.64 -16.67 -4.33
N TRP A 159 -1.32 -15.76 -3.45
CA TRP A 159 -2.23 -14.70 -3.08
C TRP A 159 -1.97 -13.45 -3.94
N LEU A 160 -3.01 -13.00 -4.63
CA LEU A 160 -2.97 -11.77 -5.42
C LEU A 160 -3.70 -10.66 -4.65
N SER A 161 -3.04 -9.52 -4.47
CA SER A 161 -3.69 -8.37 -3.85
C SER A 161 -4.85 -7.87 -4.71
N PRO A 162 -5.84 -7.19 -4.14
CA PRO A 162 -6.80 -6.41 -4.92
C PRO A 162 -6.07 -5.44 -5.86
N SER A 163 -6.70 -5.09 -6.98
CA SER A 163 -6.15 -4.09 -7.93
C SER A 163 -5.99 -2.70 -7.30
N ARG A 164 -6.76 -2.41 -6.25
CA ARG A 164 -6.63 -1.22 -5.41
C ARG A 164 -6.36 -1.66 -3.99
N VAL A 165 -5.17 -1.37 -3.50
CA VAL A 165 -4.73 -1.80 -2.16
C VAL A 165 -4.98 -0.76 -1.07
N ASP A 166 -5.11 0.54 -1.41
CA ASP A 166 -5.16 1.62 -0.42
C ASP A 166 -6.42 1.54 0.47
N THR A 167 -7.59 1.32 -0.11
CA THR A 167 -8.84 1.23 0.64
C THR A 167 -8.86 0.04 1.59
N PRO A 168 -8.66 -1.23 1.13
CA PRO A 168 -8.66 -2.36 2.04
C PRO A 168 -7.53 -2.29 3.08
N LEU A 169 -6.35 -1.80 2.71
CA LEU A 169 -5.24 -1.66 3.65
C LEU A 169 -5.61 -0.72 4.81
N ARG A 170 -6.14 0.47 4.51
CA ARG A 170 -6.55 1.44 5.54
C ARG A 170 -7.70 0.91 6.39
N ASN A 171 -8.71 0.33 5.76
CA ASN A 171 -9.84 -0.24 6.49
C ASN A 171 -9.40 -1.36 7.45
N LEU A 172 -8.61 -2.32 6.95
CA LEU A 172 -8.16 -3.45 7.77
C LEU A 172 -7.19 -3.03 8.88
N GLN A 173 -6.38 -1.98 8.67
CA GLN A 173 -5.55 -1.40 9.74
C GLN A 173 -6.41 -0.85 10.88
N VAL A 174 -7.46 -0.08 10.55
CA VAL A 174 -8.39 0.45 11.55
C VAL A 174 -9.08 -0.69 12.29
N ILE A 175 -9.65 -1.65 11.55
CA ILE A 175 -10.34 -2.81 12.09
C ILE A 175 -9.41 -3.60 13.04
N TYR A 176 -8.19 -3.90 12.59
CA TYR A 176 -7.22 -4.63 13.39
C TYR A 176 -6.84 -3.90 14.68
N ASN A 177 -6.63 -2.59 14.60
CA ASN A 177 -6.32 -1.79 15.79
C ASN A 177 -7.44 -1.83 16.84
N GLU A 178 -8.70 -1.75 16.41
CA GLU A 178 -9.83 -1.83 17.33
C GLU A 178 -9.98 -3.24 17.94
N VAL A 179 -9.89 -4.29 17.13
CA VAL A 179 -10.03 -5.68 17.62
C VAL A 179 -8.97 -6.03 18.68
N ARG A 180 -7.73 -5.61 18.48
CA ARG A 180 -6.65 -5.94 19.44
C ARG A 180 -6.72 -5.17 20.75
N MET A 181 -7.45 -4.05 20.79
CA MET A 181 -7.54 -3.17 21.96
C MET A 181 -8.78 -3.43 22.82
N VAL A 182 -9.76 -4.14 22.28
CA VAL A 182 -11.07 -4.32 22.92
C VAL A 182 -11.23 -5.80 23.32
N PRO A 183 -11.64 -6.10 24.58
CA PRO A 183 -11.95 -7.45 25.03
C PRO A 183 -13.08 -8.08 24.20
N ALA A 184 -13.00 -9.41 24.00
CA ALA A 184 -13.96 -10.14 23.17
C ALA A 184 -15.41 -10.09 23.69
N ASP A 185 -15.61 -10.01 25.00
CA ASP A 185 -16.92 -9.88 25.64
C ASP A 185 -17.60 -8.54 25.30
N ALA A 186 -16.85 -7.44 25.24
CA ALA A 186 -17.37 -6.16 24.83
C ALA A 186 -17.87 -6.17 23.38
N ALA A 187 -17.15 -6.86 22.49
CA ALA A 187 -17.58 -7.05 21.10
C ALA A 187 -18.88 -7.86 21.01
N GLN A 188 -19.04 -8.87 21.86
CA GLN A 188 -20.27 -9.68 21.92
C GLN A 188 -21.47 -8.87 22.39
N VAL A 189 -21.32 -8.04 23.43
CA VAL A 189 -22.39 -7.15 23.92
C VAL A 189 -22.81 -6.17 22.82
N LEU A 190 -21.84 -5.53 22.18
CA LEU A 190 -22.10 -4.61 21.07
C LEU A 190 -22.79 -5.35 19.90
N GLY A 191 -22.29 -6.53 19.50
CA GLY A 191 -22.85 -7.33 18.43
C GLY A 191 -24.32 -7.66 18.63
N ARG A 192 -24.70 -8.11 19.82
CA ARG A 192 -26.12 -8.39 20.18
C ARG A 192 -26.99 -7.14 20.09
N ARG A 193 -26.50 -6.01 20.55
CA ARG A 193 -27.20 -4.73 20.49
C ARG A 193 -27.48 -4.30 19.05
N ILE A 194 -26.50 -4.44 18.17
CA ILE A 194 -26.56 -3.98 16.78
C ILE A 194 -27.32 -4.96 15.88
N HIS A 195 -27.31 -6.24 16.20
CA HIS A 195 -27.97 -7.29 15.41
C HIS A 195 -29.44 -6.98 15.11
N ALA A 196 -30.20 -6.47 16.09
CA ALA A 196 -31.60 -6.11 15.90
C ALA A 196 -31.79 -5.02 14.84
N HIS A 197 -30.88 -4.03 14.76
CA HIS A 197 -30.94 -2.95 13.79
C HIS A 197 -30.57 -3.38 12.36
N LEU A 198 -29.78 -4.44 12.23
CA LEU A 198 -29.38 -4.99 10.92
C LEU A 198 -30.29 -6.13 10.45
N ALA A 199 -31.20 -6.62 11.28
CA ALA A 199 -32.13 -7.69 10.92
C ALA A 199 -33.07 -7.29 9.77
N ASP A 200 -33.43 -6.01 9.68
CA ASP A 200 -34.28 -5.46 8.62
C ASP A 200 -33.53 -5.10 7.33
N GLY A 201 -32.24 -5.45 7.25
CA GLY A 201 -31.39 -5.21 6.08
C GLY A 201 -30.21 -4.26 6.34
N PRO A 202 -29.40 -3.99 5.29
CA PRO A 202 -28.20 -3.16 5.42
C PRO A 202 -28.53 -1.75 5.88
N LYS A 203 -27.65 -1.19 6.73
CA LYS A 203 -27.72 0.21 7.19
C LYS A 203 -26.40 0.91 6.93
N SER A 204 -26.47 2.16 6.44
CA SER A 204 -25.29 2.99 6.28
C SER A 204 -24.70 3.36 7.65
N LEU A 205 -23.39 3.60 7.70
CA LEU A 205 -22.75 4.04 8.94
C LEU A 205 -23.29 5.38 9.41
N ASP A 206 -23.62 6.32 8.50
CA ASP A 206 -24.28 7.58 8.86
C ASP A 206 -25.57 7.33 9.62
N TRP A 207 -26.46 6.51 9.08
CA TRP A 207 -27.72 6.16 9.72
C TRP A 207 -27.48 5.54 11.12
N MET A 208 -26.50 4.66 11.24
CA MET A 208 -26.19 3.99 12.52
C MET A 208 -25.65 4.98 13.56
N ILE A 209 -24.75 5.87 13.13
CA ILE A 209 -24.16 6.91 14.02
C ILE A 209 -25.23 7.90 14.50
N GLU A 210 -26.16 8.27 13.63
CA GLU A 210 -27.23 9.21 13.97
C GLU A 210 -28.34 8.58 14.83
N THR A 211 -28.65 7.30 14.58
CA THR A 211 -29.83 6.64 15.18
C THR A 211 -29.49 5.90 16.47
N ILE A 212 -28.28 5.37 16.60
CA ILE A 212 -27.90 4.50 17.73
C ILE A 212 -27.00 5.29 18.69
N GLU A 213 -27.51 5.58 19.88
CA GLU A 213 -26.77 6.33 20.88
C GLU A 213 -25.38 5.73 21.18
N GLY A 214 -24.34 6.55 21.08
CA GLY A 214 -22.96 6.17 21.34
C GLY A 214 -22.33 5.27 20.29
N PHE A 215 -23.00 4.99 19.15
CA PHE A 215 -22.39 4.26 18.05
C PHE A 215 -21.43 5.18 17.27
N ASN A 216 -20.27 4.64 16.90
CA ASN A 216 -19.22 5.38 16.20
C ASN A 216 -18.38 4.44 15.30
N LEU A 217 -17.40 5.01 14.58
CA LEU A 217 -16.54 4.25 13.64
C LEU A 217 -15.70 3.17 14.32
N SER A 218 -15.23 3.38 15.55
CA SER A 218 -14.49 2.37 16.31
C SER A 218 -15.36 1.14 16.59
N GLN A 219 -16.62 1.36 16.95
CA GLN A 219 -17.59 0.28 17.17
C GLN A 219 -17.92 -0.45 15.87
N ALA A 220 -18.06 0.28 14.75
CA ALA A 220 -18.23 -0.33 13.44
C ALA A 220 -17.03 -1.21 13.06
N ALA A 221 -15.81 -0.70 13.26
CA ALA A 221 -14.58 -1.46 13.01
C ALA A 221 -14.48 -2.72 13.87
N LEU A 222 -14.84 -2.63 15.15
CA LEU A 222 -14.89 -3.77 16.06
C LEU A 222 -15.88 -4.85 15.60
N LEU A 223 -17.08 -4.44 15.16
CA LEU A 223 -18.09 -5.37 14.64
C LEU A 223 -17.62 -6.09 13.37
N LEU A 224 -16.96 -5.36 12.46
CA LEU A 224 -16.40 -5.92 11.24
C LEU A 224 -15.29 -6.93 11.54
N GLY A 225 -14.36 -6.58 12.42
CA GLY A 225 -13.21 -7.42 12.74
C GLY A 225 -13.58 -8.66 13.55
N THR A 226 -14.64 -8.58 14.36
CA THR A 226 -15.18 -9.71 15.16
C THR A 226 -16.29 -10.50 14.44
N ARG A 227 -16.59 -10.11 13.19
CA ARG A 227 -17.61 -10.75 12.32
C ARG A 227 -19.04 -10.74 12.87
N TRP A 228 -19.35 -9.80 13.76
CA TRP A 228 -20.73 -9.53 14.16
C TRP A 228 -21.51 -8.77 13.09
N ALA A 229 -20.80 -8.07 12.23
CA ALA A 229 -21.33 -7.47 11.01
C ALA A 229 -20.31 -7.59 9.89
N PHE A 230 -20.77 -7.44 8.65
CA PHE A 230 -19.99 -7.42 7.44
C PHE A 230 -20.19 -6.09 6.72
N GLY A 231 -19.22 -5.68 5.91
CA GLY A 231 -19.28 -4.45 5.12
C GLY A 231 -18.34 -4.50 3.93
N PRO A 232 -18.43 -3.55 3.00
CA PRO A 232 -17.67 -3.54 1.76
C PRO A 232 -16.23 -3.04 1.94
N VAL A 233 -15.48 -3.66 2.86
CA VAL A 233 -14.14 -3.24 3.30
C VAL A 233 -13.10 -3.18 2.19
N GLU A 234 -13.28 -3.92 1.10
CA GLU A 234 -12.36 -3.92 -0.04
C GLU A 234 -12.57 -2.73 -0.98
N HIS A 235 -13.77 -2.15 -0.98
CA HIS A 235 -14.18 -1.22 -2.02
C HIS A 235 -14.52 0.18 -1.52
N VAL A 236 -15.10 0.27 -0.31
CA VAL A 236 -15.57 1.52 0.26
C VAL A 236 -14.71 1.90 1.46
N PRO A 237 -14.15 3.13 1.52
CA PRO A 237 -13.47 3.60 2.72
C PRO A 237 -14.41 3.61 3.93
N LEU A 238 -13.93 3.15 5.08
CA LEU A 238 -14.71 3.17 6.33
C LEU A 238 -15.12 4.60 6.74
N THR A 239 -14.36 5.59 6.28
CA THR A 239 -14.63 7.01 6.50
C THR A 239 -15.71 7.59 5.57
N ASP A 240 -16.09 6.86 4.52
CA ASP A 240 -17.23 7.22 3.65
C ASP A 240 -18.51 6.63 4.25
N THR A 241 -18.96 7.23 5.35
CA THR A 241 -20.02 6.72 6.21
C THR A 241 -21.38 6.63 5.52
N SER A 242 -21.62 7.48 4.51
CA SER A 242 -22.85 7.47 3.72
C SER A 242 -22.95 6.28 2.77
N ASN A 243 -21.82 5.81 2.26
CA ASN A 243 -21.74 4.71 1.29
C ASN A 243 -21.26 3.39 1.91
N PHE A 244 -20.78 3.41 3.14
CA PHE A 244 -20.36 2.22 3.85
C PHE A 244 -21.54 1.61 4.61
N PHE A 245 -22.04 0.47 4.15
CA PHE A 245 -23.17 -0.22 4.76
C PHE A 245 -22.70 -1.41 5.59
N LEU A 246 -23.24 -1.55 6.81
CA LEU A 246 -23.13 -2.75 7.60
C LEU A 246 -24.31 -3.68 7.31
N THR A 247 -24.05 -4.98 7.31
CA THR A 247 -25.01 -6.05 7.09
C THR A 247 -24.66 -7.29 7.92
N LEU A 248 -25.60 -8.22 8.10
CA LEU A 248 -25.38 -9.51 8.75
C LEU A 248 -24.85 -10.59 7.80
N SER A 249 -24.82 -10.31 6.49
CA SER A 249 -24.41 -11.28 5.47
C SER A 249 -23.13 -10.84 4.75
N GLN A 250 -22.11 -11.70 4.74
CA GLN A 250 -20.89 -11.47 3.98
C GLN A 250 -21.16 -11.38 2.47
N ALA A 251 -22.05 -12.22 1.95
CA ALA A 251 -22.42 -12.19 0.53
C ALA A 251 -23.04 -10.84 0.13
N GLN A 252 -23.93 -10.32 0.99
CA GLN A 252 -24.55 -9.01 0.78
C GLN A 252 -23.53 -7.86 0.85
N ALA A 253 -22.55 -7.94 1.76
CA ALA A 253 -21.47 -6.95 1.84
C ALA A 253 -20.61 -6.94 0.56
N ILE A 254 -20.32 -8.11 -0.02
CA ILE A 254 -19.60 -8.24 -1.29
C ILE A 254 -20.41 -7.66 -2.44
N GLU A 255 -21.71 -7.95 -2.50
CA GLU A 255 -22.62 -7.39 -3.51
C GLU A 255 -22.68 -5.86 -3.46
N ILE A 256 -22.85 -5.29 -2.26
CA ILE A 256 -22.83 -3.83 -2.05
C ILE A 256 -21.51 -3.22 -2.53
N GLY A 257 -20.37 -3.84 -2.19
CA GLY A 257 -19.05 -3.37 -2.63
C GLY A 257 -18.87 -3.43 -4.14
N SER A 258 -19.33 -4.49 -4.77
CA SER A 258 -19.27 -4.67 -6.23
C SER A 258 -20.13 -3.63 -6.94
N ASN A 259 -21.35 -3.42 -6.46
CA ASN A 259 -22.28 -2.41 -7.00
C ASN A 259 -21.74 -0.98 -6.82
N PHE A 260 -21.16 -0.67 -5.66
CA PHE A 260 -20.50 0.63 -5.43
C PHE A 260 -19.38 0.86 -6.45
N PHE A 261 -18.58 -0.17 -6.71
CA PHE A 261 -17.51 -0.09 -7.70
C PHE A 261 -18.03 0.09 -9.12
N GLU A 262 -19.09 -0.58 -9.49
CA GLU A 262 -19.77 -0.44 -10.79
C GLU A 262 -20.37 0.96 -10.96
N VAL A 263 -21.10 1.47 -9.95
CA VAL A 263 -21.65 2.83 -9.93
C VAL A 263 -20.54 3.87 -9.98
N ALA A 264 -19.49 3.70 -9.19
CA ALA A 264 -18.32 4.60 -9.21
C ALA A 264 -17.58 4.53 -10.55
N ARG A 265 -17.54 3.38 -11.21
CA ARG A 265 -16.98 3.20 -12.55
C ARG A 265 -17.87 3.85 -13.62
N HIS A 266 -19.18 3.68 -13.53
CA HIS A 266 -20.16 4.32 -14.43
C HIS A 266 -20.16 5.84 -14.23
N SER A 267 -20.16 6.32 -13.00
CA SER A 267 -20.03 7.75 -12.68
C SER A 267 -18.68 8.32 -13.14
N ARG A 268 -17.57 7.56 -13.07
CA ARG A 268 -16.29 7.97 -13.67
C ARG A 268 -16.31 7.93 -15.19
N ASN A 269 -17.01 7.00 -15.80
CA ASN A 269 -17.19 6.95 -17.26
C ASN A 269 -18.13 8.03 -17.75
N GLN A 270 -19.07 8.47 -16.91
CA GLN A 270 -19.96 9.62 -17.14
C GLN A 270 -19.32 10.96 -16.71
N LEU A 271 -18.51 10.98 -15.64
CA LEU A 271 -17.53 12.01 -15.32
C LEU A 271 -16.32 11.80 -16.22
N ASN A 272 -16.55 12.04 -17.49
CA ASN A 272 -15.67 11.75 -18.61
C ASN A 272 -14.18 11.87 -18.29
N SER A 273 -13.37 11.13 -18.99
CA SER A 273 -11.91 11.05 -19.00
C SER A 273 -11.13 12.36 -18.73
N ALA A 274 -11.74 13.52 -18.89
CA ALA A 274 -11.14 14.82 -18.66
C ALA A 274 -10.88 15.14 -17.18
N PHE A 275 -11.82 14.82 -16.25
CA PHE A 275 -11.58 14.98 -14.81
C PHE A 275 -10.67 13.90 -14.22
N ALA A 276 -10.69 12.69 -14.76
CA ALA A 276 -9.81 11.62 -14.33
C ALA A 276 -8.32 11.92 -14.56
N THR A 277 -8.02 12.82 -15.51
CA THR A 277 -6.66 13.25 -15.86
C THR A 277 -6.35 14.69 -15.44
N ALA A 278 -7.34 15.43 -14.92
CA ALA A 278 -7.17 16.80 -14.46
C ALA A 278 -6.37 16.84 -13.14
N THR A 279 -5.47 17.80 -13.03
CA THR A 279 -4.81 18.10 -11.76
C THR A 279 -5.76 18.82 -10.82
N LEU A 280 -5.48 18.81 -9.50
CA LEU A 280 -6.25 19.60 -8.52
C LEU A 280 -6.26 21.10 -8.88
N VAL A 281 -5.17 21.59 -9.47
CA VAL A 281 -5.06 22.99 -9.94
C VAL A 281 -6.01 23.25 -11.10
N ASP A 282 -6.09 22.32 -12.08
CA ASP A 282 -6.99 22.45 -13.22
C ASP A 282 -8.47 22.42 -12.77
N ALA A 283 -8.81 21.55 -11.82
CA ALA A 283 -10.15 21.47 -11.25
C ALA A 283 -10.54 22.78 -10.53
N THR A 284 -9.66 23.31 -9.68
CA THR A 284 -9.89 24.60 -8.99
C THR A 284 -10.03 25.77 -9.98
N HIS A 285 -9.27 25.75 -11.07
CA HIS A 285 -9.42 26.76 -12.13
C HIS A 285 -10.74 26.62 -12.89
N ALA A 286 -11.19 25.39 -13.13
CA ALA A 286 -12.48 25.13 -13.75
C ALA A 286 -13.66 25.64 -12.91
N GLU A 287 -13.65 25.38 -11.60
CA GLU A 287 -14.64 25.89 -10.64
C GLU A 287 -14.71 27.42 -10.65
N LYS A 288 -13.55 28.11 -10.58
CA LYS A 288 -13.48 29.57 -10.64
C LYS A 288 -14.04 30.12 -11.95
N ARG A 289 -13.75 29.47 -13.09
CA ARG A 289 -14.31 29.87 -14.40
C ARG A 289 -15.82 29.70 -14.48
N LEU A 290 -16.33 28.54 -14.00
CA LEU A 290 -17.75 28.29 -13.98
C LEU A 290 -18.48 29.30 -13.09
N ALA A 291 -17.96 29.57 -11.90
CA ALA A 291 -18.51 30.57 -10.97
C ALA A 291 -18.55 31.98 -11.59
N LEU A 292 -17.51 32.38 -12.34
CA LEU A 292 -17.48 33.68 -13.03
C LEU A 292 -18.54 33.74 -14.15
N ILE A 293 -18.72 32.68 -14.91
CA ILE A 293 -19.75 32.59 -15.99
C ILE A 293 -21.15 32.66 -15.36
N GLN A 294 -21.41 31.87 -14.32
CA GLN A 294 -22.69 31.85 -13.63
C GLN A 294 -23.02 33.19 -12.96
N SER A 295 -22.02 33.82 -12.32
CA SER A 295 -22.19 35.16 -11.72
C SER A 295 -22.50 36.23 -12.78
N ALA A 296 -21.85 36.19 -13.95
CA ALA A 296 -22.13 37.11 -15.04
C ALA A 296 -23.55 36.94 -15.56
N HIS A 297 -24.01 35.71 -15.74
CA HIS A 297 -25.41 35.41 -16.17
C HIS A 297 -26.42 35.87 -15.11
N ALA A 298 -26.22 35.59 -13.85
CA ALA A 298 -27.11 35.99 -12.75
C ALA A 298 -27.25 37.51 -12.62
N LYS A 299 -26.16 38.26 -12.88
CA LYS A 299 -26.14 39.72 -12.84
C LYS A 299 -26.56 40.40 -14.17
N GLY A 300 -26.85 39.65 -15.20
CA GLY A 300 -27.13 40.18 -16.54
C GLY A 300 -25.93 40.94 -17.15
N THR A 301 -24.72 40.68 -16.70
CA THR A 301 -23.48 41.32 -17.17
C THR A 301 -22.81 40.48 -18.27
N ALA A 302 -21.99 41.14 -19.10
CA ALA A 302 -21.27 40.43 -20.17
C ALA A 302 -20.19 39.51 -19.55
N VAL A 303 -20.13 38.25 -20.02
CA VAL A 303 -19.06 37.31 -19.67
C VAL A 303 -17.69 37.87 -20.10
N PRO A 304 -16.65 37.79 -19.24
CA PRO A 304 -15.30 38.24 -19.59
C PRO A 304 -14.83 37.72 -20.95
N LYS A 305 -14.18 38.60 -21.75
CA LYS A 305 -13.81 38.30 -23.14
C LYS A 305 -13.11 36.96 -23.32
N HIS A 306 -12.18 36.63 -22.40
CA HIS A 306 -11.38 35.40 -22.43
C HIS A 306 -12.18 34.13 -22.05
N LEU A 307 -13.40 34.26 -21.47
CA LEU A 307 -14.27 33.14 -21.11
C LEU A 307 -15.47 32.96 -22.05
N ARG A 308 -15.66 33.84 -23.05
CA ARG A 308 -16.86 33.78 -23.96
C ARG A 308 -16.96 32.46 -24.71
N GLY A 309 -15.83 31.90 -25.18
CA GLY A 309 -15.80 30.59 -25.81
C GLY A 309 -16.20 29.47 -24.87
N VAL A 310 -15.66 29.51 -23.64
CA VAL A 310 -16.00 28.54 -22.59
C VAL A 310 -17.48 28.66 -22.19
N ALA A 311 -17.98 29.87 -22.04
CA ALA A 311 -19.40 30.12 -21.71
C ALA A 311 -20.37 29.57 -22.77
N ARG A 312 -20.02 29.64 -24.05
CA ARG A 312 -20.80 28.99 -25.11
C ARG A 312 -20.82 27.49 -24.96
N ASN A 313 -19.67 26.85 -24.74
CA ASN A 313 -19.58 25.40 -24.52
C ASN A 313 -20.37 24.97 -23.28
N VAL A 314 -20.31 25.75 -22.18
CA VAL A 314 -21.08 25.55 -20.95
C VAL A 314 -22.61 25.61 -21.26
N ALA A 315 -23.04 26.58 -22.05
CA ALA A 315 -24.46 26.69 -22.43
C ALA A 315 -24.92 25.52 -23.30
N GLU A 316 -24.07 25.06 -24.23
CA GLU A 316 -24.36 23.89 -25.07
C GLU A 316 -24.36 22.59 -24.21
N ALA A 317 -23.46 22.43 -23.29
CA ALA A 317 -23.41 21.29 -22.35
C ALA A 317 -24.67 21.25 -21.48
N ARG A 318 -25.10 22.42 -20.96
CA ARG A 318 -26.33 22.54 -20.18
C ARG A 318 -27.56 22.13 -21.01
N SER A 319 -27.66 22.53 -22.26
CA SER A 319 -28.76 22.15 -23.13
C SER A 319 -28.83 20.65 -23.44
N ARG A 320 -27.69 19.96 -23.35
CA ARG A 320 -27.56 18.50 -23.54
C ARG A 320 -27.57 17.69 -22.24
N GLY A 321 -27.73 18.34 -21.08
CA GLY A 321 -27.65 17.68 -19.80
C GLY A 321 -26.24 17.14 -19.43
N GLU A 322 -25.20 17.68 -20.06
CA GLU A 322 -23.79 17.33 -19.83
C GLU A 322 -23.18 18.15 -18.68
N ASN A 323 -22.04 17.72 -18.16
CA ASN A 323 -21.38 18.39 -17.04
C ASN A 323 -20.76 19.73 -17.47
N GLU A 324 -21.30 20.84 -16.96
CA GLU A 324 -20.86 22.21 -17.25
C GLU A 324 -19.41 22.46 -16.77
N LEU A 325 -19.01 21.88 -15.63
CA LEU A 325 -17.69 22.07 -15.05
C LEU A 325 -16.60 21.48 -15.95
N GLU A 326 -16.90 20.40 -16.67
CA GLU A 326 -15.96 19.76 -17.58
C GLU A 326 -15.57 20.70 -18.75
N GLN A 327 -16.51 21.52 -19.21
CA GLN A 327 -16.26 22.50 -20.26
C GLN A 327 -15.36 23.65 -19.81
N CYS A 328 -15.21 23.83 -18.50
CA CYS A 328 -14.35 24.84 -17.89
C CYS A 328 -12.92 24.35 -17.64
N LEU A 329 -12.64 23.04 -17.80
CA LEU A 329 -11.30 22.49 -17.61
C LEU A 329 -10.29 23.07 -18.60
N THR A 330 -9.14 23.47 -18.08
CA THR A 330 -7.99 23.82 -18.90
C THR A 330 -7.24 22.56 -19.27
N ARG A 331 -7.30 22.17 -20.52
CA ARG A 331 -6.54 21.02 -21.02
C ARG A 331 -5.10 21.41 -21.39
N PHE A 332 -4.45 22.26 -20.58
CA PHE A 332 -3.07 22.68 -20.86
C PHE A 332 -2.09 21.52 -20.95
N HIS A 333 -2.29 20.50 -20.10
CA HIS A 333 -1.50 19.27 -20.16
C HIS A 333 -1.77 18.41 -21.41
N ALA A 334 -2.93 18.64 -22.08
CA ALA A 334 -3.27 17.97 -23.32
C ALA A 334 -2.99 18.80 -24.57
N SER A 335 -2.71 20.11 -24.40
CA SER A 335 -2.35 21.00 -25.50
C SER A 335 -0.83 21.00 -25.71
N GLY A 336 -0.40 20.95 -26.95
CA GLY A 336 1.00 21.00 -27.34
C GLY A 336 1.47 19.75 -28.09
N ASN A 337 2.58 19.89 -28.81
CA ASN A 337 3.22 18.78 -29.50
C ASN A 337 3.87 17.83 -28.46
N ARG A 338 3.34 16.64 -28.29
CA ARG A 338 3.86 15.61 -27.38
C ARG A 338 4.93 14.72 -28.00
N MET A 339 5.14 14.82 -29.29
CA MET A 339 6.22 14.09 -29.93
C MET A 339 7.55 14.73 -29.55
N SER A 340 8.50 13.89 -29.22
CA SER A 340 9.87 14.34 -29.01
C SER A 340 10.35 15.08 -30.25
N ARG A 341 10.96 16.24 -30.05
CA ARG A 341 11.61 16.98 -31.12
C ARG A 341 13.02 16.46 -31.42
N LEU A 342 13.47 15.50 -30.65
CA LEU A 342 14.76 14.85 -30.81
C LEU A 342 14.64 13.69 -31.79
N THR A 343 15.69 13.50 -32.60
CA THR A 343 15.81 12.32 -33.43
C THR A 343 15.97 11.08 -32.58
N PRO A 344 15.70 9.86 -33.10
CA PRO A 344 15.93 8.62 -32.38
C PRO A 344 17.37 8.46 -31.86
N VAL A 345 18.35 8.97 -32.61
CA VAL A 345 19.76 8.96 -32.23
C VAL A 345 20.00 9.89 -31.04
N GLN A 346 19.50 11.13 -31.10
CA GLN A 346 19.59 12.09 -30.01
C GLN A 346 18.92 11.57 -28.73
N GLU A 347 17.72 10.93 -28.82
CA GLU A 347 17.06 10.31 -27.67
C GLU A 347 17.89 9.19 -27.06
N LYS A 348 18.47 8.31 -27.89
CA LYS A 348 19.37 7.23 -27.44
C LYS A 348 20.56 7.80 -26.68
N ARG A 349 21.27 8.79 -27.24
CA ARG A 349 22.44 9.42 -26.60
C ARG A 349 22.07 10.18 -25.33
N THR A 350 20.91 10.83 -25.33
CA THR A 350 20.37 11.49 -24.12
C THR A 350 20.11 10.46 -23.02
N ALA A 351 19.48 9.32 -23.33
CA ALA A 351 19.21 8.28 -22.35
C ALA A 351 20.49 7.62 -21.82
N GLU A 352 21.52 7.47 -22.65
CA GLU A 352 22.85 6.97 -22.25
C GLU A 352 23.55 7.94 -21.29
N ALA A 353 23.54 9.24 -21.59
CA ALA A 353 24.12 10.26 -20.73
C ALA A 353 23.40 10.39 -19.38
N ILE A 354 22.05 10.30 -19.36
CA ILE A 354 21.25 10.28 -18.13
C ILE A 354 21.60 9.05 -17.29
N ARG A 355 21.70 7.86 -17.90
CA ARG A 355 22.08 6.63 -17.19
C ARG A 355 23.48 6.71 -16.59
N ALA A 356 24.43 7.25 -17.35
CA ALA A 356 25.81 7.44 -16.89
C ALA A 356 25.89 8.45 -15.72
N TYR A 357 25.11 9.53 -15.77
CA TYR A 357 24.98 10.47 -14.65
C TYR A 357 24.39 9.81 -13.41
N ALA A 358 23.29 9.07 -13.56
CA ALA A 358 22.64 8.35 -12.47
C ALA A 358 23.52 7.22 -11.87
N ALA A 359 24.43 6.65 -12.67
CA ALA A 359 25.43 5.70 -12.22
C ALA A 359 26.65 6.37 -11.53
N GLY A 360 26.65 7.69 -11.39
CA GLY A 360 27.73 8.44 -10.73
C GLY A 360 29.01 8.63 -11.57
N LYS A 361 28.98 8.31 -12.88
CA LYS A 361 30.13 8.51 -13.78
C LYS A 361 30.53 9.98 -13.88
N TYR A 362 29.58 10.90 -13.76
CA TYR A 362 29.80 12.34 -13.81
C TYR A 362 29.41 12.99 -12.49
N SER A 363 30.30 13.80 -11.92
CA SER A 363 30.05 14.50 -10.67
C SER A 363 29.05 15.64 -10.83
N GLN A 364 29.13 16.37 -11.95
CA GLN A 364 28.30 17.53 -12.24
C GLN A 364 27.46 17.36 -13.52
N LYS A 365 26.29 18.02 -13.56
CA LYS A 365 25.39 18.02 -14.74
C LYS A 365 26.06 18.53 -16.01
N LYS A 366 26.98 19.51 -15.87
CA LYS A 366 27.76 20.08 -16.99
C LYS A 366 28.65 19.03 -17.68
N ASP A 367 29.23 18.11 -16.88
CA ASP A 367 30.14 17.10 -17.42
C ASP A 367 29.35 16.02 -18.19
N ALA A 368 28.17 15.65 -17.66
CA ALA A 368 27.23 14.75 -18.36
C ALA A 368 26.74 15.40 -19.69
N TYR A 369 26.52 16.71 -19.71
CA TYR A 369 26.14 17.40 -20.93
C TYR A 369 27.28 17.49 -21.94
N ALA A 370 28.51 17.71 -21.49
CA ALA A 370 29.69 17.70 -22.36
C ALA A 370 29.87 16.35 -23.06
N ALA A 371 29.69 15.24 -22.31
CA ALA A 371 29.73 13.90 -22.88
C ALA A 371 28.55 13.62 -23.84
N LEU A 372 27.34 14.14 -23.55
CA LEU A 372 26.23 14.08 -24.50
C LEU A 372 26.55 14.81 -25.81
N LYS A 373 27.14 15.99 -25.70
CA LYS A 373 27.51 16.80 -26.85
C LYS A 373 28.52 16.09 -27.75
N GLU A 374 29.58 15.53 -27.17
CA GLU A 374 30.59 14.76 -27.88
C GLU A 374 29.99 13.53 -28.56
N ALA A 375 29.11 12.80 -27.87
CA ALA A 375 28.44 11.61 -28.42
C ALA A 375 27.50 11.94 -29.58
N CYS A 376 26.76 13.07 -29.51
CA CYS A 376 25.90 13.50 -30.61
C CYS A 376 26.74 13.97 -31.81
N GLU A 377 27.81 14.76 -31.57
CA GLU A 377 28.72 15.26 -32.61
C GLU A 377 29.41 14.09 -33.34
N SER A 378 29.77 13.03 -32.62
CA SER A 378 30.36 11.81 -33.24
C SER A 378 29.37 11.04 -34.16
N ASP A 379 28.07 11.18 -33.92
CA ASP A 379 27.01 10.60 -34.76
C ASP A 379 26.53 11.59 -35.86
N GLY A 380 27.15 12.76 -35.97
CA GLY A 380 26.76 13.82 -36.93
C GLY A 380 25.47 14.55 -36.57
N GLU A 381 25.04 14.46 -35.34
CA GLU A 381 23.80 15.06 -34.80
C GLU A 381 24.10 16.26 -33.91
N SER A 382 23.20 17.24 -33.90
CA SER A 382 23.29 18.36 -32.95
C SER A 382 22.68 17.95 -31.60
N PRO A 383 23.35 18.23 -30.47
CA PRO A 383 22.77 17.91 -29.16
C PRO A 383 21.57 18.81 -28.84
N GLN A 384 20.65 18.33 -28.01
CA GLN A 384 19.62 19.21 -27.43
C GLN A 384 20.27 20.33 -26.60
N SER A 385 19.51 21.42 -26.34
CA SER A 385 20.01 22.49 -25.50
C SER A 385 20.35 21.99 -24.09
N ARG A 386 21.39 22.59 -23.49
CA ARG A 386 21.80 22.28 -22.13
C ARG A 386 20.65 22.38 -21.13
N GLN A 387 19.84 23.44 -21.26
CA GLN A 387 18.68 23.64 -20.37
C GLN A 387 17.63 22.50 -20.50
N ALA A 388 17.38 22.01 -21.72
CA ALA A 388 16.49 20.90 -21.94
C ALA A 388 17.01 19.58 -21.34
N PHE A 389 18.33 19.35 -21.46
CA PHE A 389 18.98 18.20 -20.83
C PHE A 389 18.96 18.27 -19.30
N GLU A 390 19.30 19.41 -18.72
CA GLU A 390 19.30 19.62 -17.27
C GLU A 390 17.90 19.50 -16.66
N ARG A 391 16.82 19.86 -17.38
CA ARG A 391 15.44 19.58 -16.96
C ARG A 391 15.16 18.09 -16.84
N ARG A 392 15.67 17.27 -17.76
CA ARG A 392 15.54 15.81 -17.67
C ARG A 392 16.33 15.21 -16.51
N LEU A 393 17.45 15.86 -16.12
CA LEU A 393 18.24 15.49 -14.94
C LEU A 393 17.65 16.01 -13.62
N ALA A 394 16.65 16.88 -13.66
CA ALA A 394 16.02 17.44 -12.46
C ALA A 394 15.06 16.45 -11.76
N ASP A 395 14.84 15.26 -12.32
CA ASP A 395 14.07 14.21 -11.65
C ASP A 395 14.75 13.80 -10.32
N PRO A 396 14.10 14.02 -9.16
CA PRO A 396 14.68 13.67 -7.85
C PRO A 396 15.11 12.20 -7.75
N ARG A 397 14.50 11.31 -8.53
CA ARG A 397 14.82 9.88 -8.54
C ARG A 397 16.21 9.62 -9.14
N LEU A 398 16.65 10.44 -10.07
CA LEU A 398 18.00 10.34 -10.68
C LEU A 398 19.07 10.77 -9.68
N GLU A 399 18.85 11.84 -8.92
CA GLU A 399 19.77 12.27 -7.87
C GLU A 399 19.89 11.23 -6.77
N LEU A 400 18.77 10.63 -6.33
CA LEU A 400 18.81 9.55 -5.36
C LEU A 400 19.56 8.31 -5.87
N ARG A 401 19.39 7.95 -7.16
CA ARG A 401 20.16 6.87 -7.78
C ARG A 401 21.66 7.18 -7.82
N LYS A 402 22.01 8.41 -8.15
CA LYS A 402 23.41 8.86 -8.15
C LYS A 402 24.02 8.79 -6.75
N VAL A 403 23.31 9.28 -5.74
CA VAL A 403 23.74 9.19 -4.34
C VAL A 403 23.95 7.73 -3.92
N LEU A 404 23.03 6.84 -4.30
CA LEU A 404 23.19 5.43 -4.04
C LEU A 404 24.43 4.83 -4.70
N ALA A 405 24.69 5.19 -5.96
CA ALA A 405 25.83 4.70 -6.73
C ALA A 405 27.18 5.22 -6.17
N THR A 406 27.22 6.49 -5.68
CA THR A 406 28.46 7.14 -5.24
C THR A 406 28.71 7.04 -3.74
N GLN A 407 27.67 7.04 -2.91
CA GLN A 407 27.76 7.10 -1.45
C GLN A 407 27.19 5.85 -0.77
N GLY A 408 26.67 4.90 -1.56
CA GLY A 408 26.05 3.68 -1.08
C GLY A 408 24.75 3.91 -0.31
N MET A 409 24.26 2.85 0.34
CA MET A 409 22.97 2.84 1.04
C MET A 409 22.86 3.89 2.14
N ARG A 410 23.95 4.15 2.86
CA ARG A 410 23.97 5.13 3.96
C ARG A 410 23.72 6.57 3.46
N GLY A 411 24.34 6.95 2.33
CA GLY A 411 24.11 8.22 1.69
C GLY A 411 22.68 8.35 1.15
N TYR A 412 22.21 7.30 0.52
CA TYR A 412 20.82 7.22 0.02
C TYR A 412 19.77 7.42 1.12
N GLN A 413 19.92 6.73 2.26
CA GLN A 413 19.00 6.86 3.39
C GLN A 413 18.96 8.27 4.00
N LYS A 414 20.08 9.01 3.95
CA LYS A 414 20.15 10.39 4.43
C LYS A 414 19.36 11.38 3.53
N GLN A 415 19.35 11.13 2.23
CA GLN A 415 18.74 12.03 1.24
C GLN A 415 17.35 11.58 0.77
N ARG A 416 16.94 10.33 1.11
CA ARG A 416 15.60 9.86 0.83
C ARG A 416 14.59 10.82 1.45
N PRO A 417 13.59 11.33 0.68
CA PRO A 417 12.51 12.10 1.27
C PRO A 417 11.90 11.25 2.38
N ARG A 418 11.85 11.79 3.59
CA ARG A 418 11.06 11.18 4.65
C ARG A 418 9.65 11.15 4.11
N SER A 419 9.01 9.98 4.13
CA SER A 419 7.61 9.87 3.74
C SER A 419 6.84 10.98 4.46
N ASP A 420 6.07 11.74 3.71
CA ASP A 420 5.20 12.76 4.28
C ASP A 420 4.40 12.09 5.42
N ALA A 421 4.24 12.80 6.54
CA ALA A 421 3.42 12.31 7.64
C ALA A 421 1.99 11.96 7.18
N ARG A 422 1.53 12.56 6.06
CA ARG A 422 0.27 12.25 5.38
C ARG A 422 0.28 10.93 4.62
N ASP A 423 1.47 10.45 4.22
CA ASP A 423 1.66 9.14 3.56
C ASP A 423 1.99 8.03 4.56
N ARG A 424 2.11 8.37 5.84
CA ARG A 424 2.20 7.36 6.89
C ARG A 424 0.83 6.72 7.01
N SER A 425 0.80 5.43 6.78
CA SER A 425 -0.38 4.57 6.77
C SER A 425 -1.03 4.34 8.14
N GLY A 426 -0.96 5.29 9.03
CA GLY A 426 -1.47 5.24 10.38
C GLY A 426 -1.98 6.61 10.79
N THR A 427 -3.00 7.14 10.09
CA THR A 427 -3.73 8.27 10.66
C THR A 427 -4.54 7.71 11.83
N ALA A 428 -4.13 8.02 13.04
CA ALA A 428 -4.88 7.64 14.22
C ALA A 428 -6.28 8.28 14.16
N LEU A 429 -7.32 7.46 14.04
CA LEU A 429 -8.71 7.90 14.03
C LEU A 429 -9.25 8.19 15.44
N ALA A 430 -8.54 7.76 16.48
CA ALA A 430 -8.91 7.95 17.88
C ALA A 430 -7.68 8.24 18.74
N LYS A 431 -7.87 8.93 19.87
CA LYS A 431 -6.84 9.13 20.90
C LYS A 431 -6.26 7.78 21.31
N HIS A 432 -4.94 7.71 21.47
CA HIS A 432 -4.19 6.55 21.91
C HIS A 432 -4.21 5.34 20.93
N ALA A 433 -4.69 5.52 19.71
CA ALA A 433 -4.67 4.46 18.71
C ALA A 433 -3.25 4.18 18.17
N VAL A 434 -2.44 5.22 18.04
CA VAL A 434 -1.04 5.13 17.60
C VAL A 434 -0.16 5.99 18.48
N LEU A 435 0.86 5.38 19.06
CA LEU A 435 1.88 6.04 19.85
C LEU A 435 3.20 6.07 19.09
N HIS A 436 3.70 7.26 18.77
CA HIS A 436 5.05 7.42 18.26
C HIS A 436 6.02 7.47 19.43
N VAL A 437 6.98 6.53 19.44
CA VAL A 437 8.04 6.49 20.46
C VAL A 437 9.35 6.79 19.77
N ASP A 438 10.02 7.83 20.23
CA ASP A 438 11.40 8.14 19.83
C ASP A 438 12.31 8.09 21.03
N SER A 439 13.54 7.68 20.81
CA SER A 439 14.57 7.65 21.84
C SER A 439 15.70 8.61 21.47
N THR A 440 16.05 9.50 22.37
CA THR A 440 17.20 10.38 22.19
C THR A 440 18.18 10.25 23.34
N LYS A 441 19.47 10.27 23.02
CA LYS A 441 20.51 10.39 24.03
C LYS A 441 20.53 11.83 24.53
N VAL A 442 20.45 11.97 25.84
CA VAL A 442 20.59 13.29 26.45
C VAL A 442 22.06 13.68 26.43
N ASP A 443 22.36 14.91 26.08
CA ASP A 443 23.72 15.46 26.06
C ASP A 443 24.19 15.85 27.50
N VAL A 444 23.90 14.94 28.42
CA VAL A 444 24.34 15.01 29.85
C VAL A 444 24.97 13.67 30.19
N ARG A 445 26.11 13.70 30.85
CA ARG A 445 26.74 12.49 31.38
C ARG A 445 26.32 12.31 32.83
N VAL A 446 25.71 11.19 33.13
CA VAL A 446 25.38 10.78 34.49
C VAL A 446 26.47 9.79 34.95
N VAL A 447 27.05 10.07 36.09
CA VAL A 447 27.99 9.13 36.72
C VAL A 447 27.16 8.12 37.51
N ARG A 448 27.20 6.87 37.07
CA ARG A 448 26.64 5.75 37.82
C ARG A 448 27.75 5.19 38.71
N ASP A 449 27.55 5.27 40.00
CA ASP A 449 28.43 4.69 40.98
C ASP A 449 27.75 3.46 41.61
N ASP A 450 28.20 2.27 41.22
CA ASP A 450 27.72 1.00 41.76
C ASP A 450 28.55 0.48 42.94
N GLY A 451 29.45 1.32 43.47
CA GLY A 451 30.35 0.99 44.57
C GLY A 451 31.55 0.17 44.12
N MET A 452 31.65 -0.22 42.87
CA MET A 452 32.82 -0.95 42.32
C MET A 452 33.55 -0.16 41.24
N SER A 453 32.83 0.58 40.40
CA SER A 453 33.42 1.43 39.36
C SER A 453 32.49 2.60 39.04
N ALA A 454 33.06 3.79 38.80
CA ALA A 454 32.26 4.93 38.29
C ALA A 454 32.33 4.93 36.78
N SER A 455 31.18 4.77 36.10
CA SER A 455 31.04 4.92 34.65
C SER A 455 30.21 6.14 34.32
N ALA A 456 30.64 6.92 33.33
CA ALA A 456 29.89 8.05 32.82
C ALA A 456 29.07 7.61 31.59
N GLU A 457 27.77 7.55 31.75
CA GLU A 457 26.84 7.15 30.69
C GLU A 457 25.89 8.32 30.30
N SER A 458 25.53 8.40 29.03
CA SER A 458 24.50 9.34 28.58
C SER A 458 23.14 8.64 28.67
N PRO A 459 22.23 9.13 29.50
CA PRO A 459 20.89 8.54 29.60
C PRO A 459 20.13 8.64 28.30
N LEU A 460 19.26 7.66 28.06
CA LEU A 460 18.31 7.65 26.96
C LEU A 460 16.96 8.13 27.49
N ILE A 461 16.40 9.14 26.83
CA ILE A 461 15.01 9.54 27.06
C ILE A 461 14.14 8.96 25.97
N TYR A 462 13.05 8.33 26.35
CA TYR A 462 12.00 7.87 25.45
C TYR A 462 10.83 8.85 25.51
N LEU A 463 10.48 9.41 24.36
CA LEU A 463 9.33 10.29 24.21
C LEU A 463 8.27 9.57 23.42
N GLY A 464 7.11 9.37 24.01
CA GLY A 464 5.92 8.87 23.33
C GLY A 464 4.96 10.00 23.03
N THR A 465 4.56 10.17 21.77
CA THR A 465 3.53 11.12 21.36
C THR A 465 2.35 10.39 20.74
N ASP A 466 1.14 10.77 21.13
CA ASP A 466 -0.08 10.26 20.51
C ASP A 466 -0.29 10.90 19.15
N GLU A 467 -0.43 10.09 18.10
CA GLU A 467 -0.56 10.57 16.71
C GLU A 467 -1.82 11.40 16.48
N ALA A 468 -2.91 11.11 17.22
CA ALA A 468 -4.17 11.80 17.03
C ALA A 468 -4.17 13.21 17.65
N THR A 469 -3.38 13.44 18.71
CA THR A 469 -3.41 14.68 19.49
C THR A 469 -2.10 15.44 19.51
N ASP A 470 -1.00 14.85 19.01
CA ASP A 470 0.38 15.35 19.12
C ASP A 470 0.82 15.62 20.57
N LEU A 471 0.10 15.08 21.55
CA LEU A 471 0.42 15.29 22.97
C LEU A 471 1.42 14.24 23.45
N PRO A 472 2.38 14.65 24.30
CA PRO A 472 3.29 13.69 24.92
C PRO A 472 2.52 12.80 25.91
N MET A 473 2.67 11.48 25.74
CA MET A 473 1.93 10.47 26.52
C MET A 473 2.77 9.83 27.60
N ALA A 474 4.08 9.75 27.40
CA ALA A 474 5.02 9.16 28.35
C ALA A 474 6.42 9.73 28.18
N HIS A 475 7.10 9.88 29.29
CA HIS A 475 8.53 10.18 29.36
C HIS A 475 9.17 9.36 30.47
N SER A 476 10.36 8.85 30.26
CA SER A 476 11.20 8.25 31.29
C SER A 476 12.68 8.54 30.99
#